data_5d5748bb9d881a289bc856b041eb58fe
#
_entry.id   5d5748bb9d881a289bc856b041eb58fe
#
_cell.length_a   1.000
_cell.length_b   1.000
_cell.length_c   1.000
_cell.angle_alpha   90.00
_cell.angle_beta   90.00
_cell.angle_gamma   90.00
#
_symmetry.space_group_name_H-M   'P 1'
#
loop_
_entity.id
_entity.type
_entity.pdbx_description
1 polymer ?
#
loop_
_entity_poly.entity_id
_entity_poly.type
_entity_poly.pdbx_seq_one_letter_code
_entity_poly.pdbx_strand_id
1 'polypeptide(L)'
;MTVTEIQQETGSSPVGTQRRVLVVEDEPTIAESIAARLGAEGFKVAVAHDGPGAVDGFHTWQPDLVVLDIMLPGFDGLEVCRRIQAQRPVPVLMLTARDDETDLLVGLGVGADDYMTKPFSMRELAARVNVLLRRVERAQQAARTPALGSLRFGELEIDHVQRRVRLGSGDVHLTPTEFDLLACLAAQPRAVLTREQLLAEVWDWTDASGTRTVDSHVKALRRKIGASWIRTVHGVGYALEAPLS
;
A
#
# COMPACT_ATOMS: atom_id res chain seq x y z
N MET A 1 12.87 -16.47 16.01
CA MET A 1 13.08 -15.26 16.85
C MET A 1 11.73 -14.63 17.12
N THR A 2 11.53 -14.00 18.27
CA THR A 2 10.21 -13.57 18.74
C THR A 2 9.98 -12.12 18.41
N VAL A 3 8.76 -11.76 18.00
CA VAL A 3 8.35 -10.35 17.85
C VAL A 3 8.36 -9.68 19.22
N THR A 4 9.06 -8.56 19.35
CA THR A 4 9.11 -7.78 20.60
C THR A 4 8.10 -6.64 20.52
N GLU A 5 7.13 -6.62 21.44
CA GLU A 5 6.17 -5.52 21.61
C GLU A 5 6.79 -4.44 22.50
N ILE A 6 6.92 -3.22 21.98
CA ILE A 6 7.40 -2.08 22.75
C ILE A 6 6.20 -1.35 23.34
N GLN A 7 5.90 -1.61 24.61
CA GLN A 7 4.86 -0.89 25.37
C GLN A 7 5.46 0.38 25.97
N GLN A 8 5.02 1.54 25.49
CA GLN A 8 5.18 2.80 26.20
C GLN A 8 3.83 3.20 26.83
N GLU A 9 3.78 3.20 28.15
CA GLU A 9 2.63 3.73 28.90
C GLU A 9 2.62 5.26 28.80
N THR A 10 1.74 5.82 27.99
CA THR A 10 1.43 7.26 28.04
C THR A 10 -0.07 7.49 27.82
N GLY A 11 -0.69 8.11 28.85
CA GLY A 11 -1.83 9.02 28.79
C GLY A 11 -3.07 8.65 27.99
N SER A 12 -4.13 8.39 28.71
CA SER A 12 -5.52 8.23 28.30
C SER A 12 -5.97 9.19 27.18
N SER A 13 -6.33 8.63 26.02
CA SER A 13 -7.17 9.24 24.99
C SER A 13 -8.30 8.29 24.58
N PRO A 14 -9.44 8.75 24.04
CA PRO A 14 -10.70 8.01 24.01
C PRO A 14 -10.65 6.78 23.13
N VAL A 15 -11.46 5.77 23.46
CA VAL A 15 -11.59 4.43 22.90
C VAL A 15 -11.85 4.44 21.38
N GLY A 16 -10.77 4.60 20.61
CA GLY A 16 -10.61 4.10 19.26
C GLY A 16 -9.56 3.01 19.33
N THR A 17 -9.78 1.89 18.71
CA THR A 17 -8.79 0.79 18.65
C THR A 17 -7.48 1.35 18.08
N GLN A 18 -6.45 1.42 18.93
CA GLN A 18 -5.14 1.98 18.57
C GLN A 18 -4.56 1.18 17.41
N ARG A 19 -4.22 1.85 16.30
CA ARG A 19 -3.71 1.21 15.08
C ARG A 19 -2.37 0.53 15.33
N ARG A 20 -2.18 -0.64 14.75
CA ARG A 20 -1.01 -1.49 14.91
C ARG A 20 -0.10 -1.41 13.69
N VAL A 21 1.17 -1.08 13.90
CA VAL A 21 2.18 -1.00 12.83
C VAL A 21 3.29 -2.01 13.12
N LEU A 22 3.51 -2.94 12.20
CA LEU A 22 4.66 -3.85 12.25
C LEU A 22 5.83 -3.18 11.53
N VAL A 23 6.95 -3.02 12.23
CA VAL A 23 8.22 -2.54 11.68
C VAL A 23 9.13 -3.74 11.47
N VAL A 24 9.63 -3.90 10.25
CA VAL A 24 10.55 -4.98 9.86
C VAL A 24 11.84 -4.35 9.37
N GLU A 25 12.87 -4.41 10.20
CA GLU A 25 14.17 -3.77 9.97
C GLU A 25 15.23 -4.55 10.73
N ASP A 26 16.30 -4.96 10.06
CA ASP A 26 17.37 -5.79 10.64
C ASP A 26 18.33 -4.98 11.51
N GLU A 27 18.49 -3.67 11.26
CA GLU A 27 19.31 -2.78 12.08
C GLU A 27 18.53 -2.29 13.30
N PRO A 28 18.90 -2.71 14.55
CA PRO A 28 18.12 -2.39 15.75
C PRO A 28 17.97 -0.88 16.00
N THR A 29 19.01 -0.09 15.73
CA THR A 29 18.99 1.37 15.93
C THR A 29 17.95 2.07 15.05
N ILE A 30 17.82 1.62 13.79
CA ILE A 30 16.82 2.15 12.86
C ILE A 30 15.42 1.68 13.29
N ALA A 31 15.28 0.38 13.59
CA ALA A 31 14.02 -0.21 14.03
C ALA A 31 13.45 0.50 15.29
N GLU A 32 14.31 0.71 16.30
CA GLU A 32 13.94 1.42 17.54
C GLU A 32 13.57 2.89 17.28
N SER A 33 14.31 3.57 16.41
CA SER A 33 14.02 4.96 16.03
C SER A 33 12.66 5.10 15.32
N ILE A 34 12.34 4.17 14.41
CA ILE A 34 11.05 4.11 13.75
C ILE A 34 9.95 3.80 14.77
N ALA A 35 10.16 2.80 15.63
CA ALA A 35 9.19 2.40 16.64
C ALA A 35 8.90 3.51 17.65
N ALA A 36 9.93 4.21 18.13
CA ALA A 36 9.79 5.35 19.03
C ALA A 36 9.01 6.49 18.36
N ARG A 37 9.32 6.81 17.10
CA ARG A 37 8.63 7.85 16.35
C ARG A 37 7.15 7.51 16.15
N LEU A 38 6.83 6.32 15.72
CA LEU A 38 5.45 5.87 15.49
C LEU A 38 4.68 5.73 16.81
N GLY A 39 5.33 5.27 17.88
CA GLY A 39 4.77 5.26 19.23
C GLY A 39 4.37 6.66 19.72
N ALA A 40 5.19 7.67 19.48
CA ALA A 40 4.90 9.07 19.79
C ALA A 40 3.71 9.63 18.97
N GLU A 41 3.41 9.08 17.79
CA GLU A 41 2.22 9.39 17.00
C GLU A 41 0.96 8.64 17.48
N GLY A 42 1.09 7.78 18.51
CA GLY A 42 -0.03 7.05 19.12
C GLY A 42 -0.28 5.66 18.51
N PHE A 43 0.62 5.13 17.70
CA PHE A 43 0.51 3.76 17.17
C PHE A 43 0.99 2.73 18.20
N LYS A 44 0.38 1.53 18.16
CA LYS A 44 1.02 0.34 18.73
C LYS A 44 2.04 -0.18 17.73
N VAL A 45 3.26 -0.44 18.19
CA VAL A 45 4.34 -0.87 17.31
C VAL A 45 4.90 -2.20 17.78
N ALA A 46 5.03 -3.14 16.86
CA ALA A 46 5.81 -4.35 17.03
C ALA A 46 6.98 -4.33 16.05
N VAL A 47 8.09 -4.98 16.43
CA VAL A 47 9.32 -5.01 15.63
C VAL A 47 9.70 -6.46 15.32
N ALA A 48 10.11 -6.70 14.09
CA ALA A 48 10.76 -7.92 13.63
C ALA A 48 12.08 -7.57 12.95
N HIS A 49 13.10 -8.43 13.08
CA HIS A 49 14.43 -8.14 12.57
C HIS A 49 14.87 -9.07 11.42
N ASP A 50 13.97 -9.95 10.97
CA ASP A 50 14.23 -10.87 9.88
C ASP A 50 12.93 -11.24 9.14
N GLY A 51 13.08 -11.82 7.95
CA GLY A 51 11.94 -12.22 7.12
C GLY A 51 11.00 -13.24 7.77
N PRO A 52 11.50 -14.34 8.36
CA PRO A 52 10.67 -15.31 9.08
C PRO A 52 9.88 -14.67 10.23
N GLY A 53 10.54 -13.89 11.08
CA GLY A 53 9.92 -13.18 12.19
C GLY A 53 8.87 -12.17 11.74
N ALA A 54 9.06 -11.53 10.59
CA ALA A 54 8.08 -10.64 10.00
C ALA A 54 6.79 -11.37 9.62
N VAL A 55 6.88 -12.53 8.96
CA VAL A 55 5.72 -13.32 8.55
C VAL A 55 4.97 -13.88 9.77
N ASP A 56 5.68 -14.39 10.77
CA ASP A 56 5.10 -14.88 12.01
C ASP A 56 4.44 -13.75 12.80
N GLY A 57 5.10 -12.59 12.90
CA GLY A 57 4.57 -11.39 13.53
C GLY A 57 3.33 -10.87 12.83
N PHE A 58 3.32 -10.86 11.50
CA PHE A 58 2.15 -10.48 10.72
C PHE A 58 0.94 -11.37 11.03
N HIS A 59 1.16 -12.68 11.07
CA HIS A 59 0.11 -13.65 11.34
C HIS A 59 -0.45 -13.53 12.76
N THR A 60 0.43 -13.44 13.77
CA THR A 60 0.03 -13.48 15.20
C THR A 60 -0.49 -12.13 15.68
N TRP A 61 0.14 -11.03 15.27
CA TRP A 61 -0.16 -9.70 15.79
C TRP A 61 -1.19 -8.94 14.95
N GLN A 62 -1.45 -9.35 13.71
CA GLN A 62 -2.46 -8.76 12.80
C GLN A 62 -2.33 -7.24 12.65
N PRO A 63 -1.20 -6.71 12.13
CA PRO A 63 -0.98 -5.27 11.98
C PRO A 63 -1.95 -4.63 10.97
N ASP A 64 -2.22 -3.34 11.14
CA ASP A 64 -3.00 -2.51 10.22
C ASP A 64 -2.12 -1.95 9.07
N LEU A 65 -0.80 -1.91 9.28
CA LEU A 65 0.20 -1.46 8.29
C LEU A 65 1.55 -2.12 8.61
N VAL A 66 2.36 -2.34 7.56
CA VAL A 66 3.73 -2.84 7.69
C VAL A 66 4.71 -1.81 7.11
N VAL A 67 5.73 -1.44 7.89
CA VAL A 67 6.95 -0.76 7.41
C VAL A 67 8.01 -1.84 7.22
N LEU A 68 8.56 -1.97 6.03
CA LEU A 68 9.31 -3.16 5.62
C LEU A 68 10.60 -2.79 4.89
N ASP A 69 11.74 -3.13 5.46
CA ASP A 69 13.00 -3.07 4.74
C ASP A 69 13.10 -4.17 3.68
N ILE A 70 13.70 -3.85 2.54
CA ILE A 70 14.01 -4.83 1.49
C ILE A 70 15.16 -5.72 1.91
N MET A 71 16.19 -5.14 2.52
CA MET A 71 17.43 -5.84 2.86
C MET A 71 17.32 -6.53 4.22
N LEU A 72 16.75 -7.74 4.25
CA LEU A 72 16.55 -8.52 5.47
C LEU A 72 17.34 -9.82 5.43
N PRO A 73 17.80 -10.32 6.59
CA PRO A 73 18.37 -11.65 6.69
C PRO A 73 17.30 -12.75 6.56
N GLY A 74 17.71 -13.90 6.03
CA GLY A 74 16.84 -15.05 5.78
C GLY A 74 16.22 -14.99 4.38
N PHE A 75 15.06 -14.41 4.23
CA PHE A 75 14.50 -14.02 2.93
C PHE A 75 14.17 -12.53 2.93
N ASP A 76 14.34 -11.91 1.77
CA ASP A 76 14.27 -10.47 1.61
C ASP A 76 12.86 -9.88 1.83
N GLY A 77 12.78 -8.56 1.94
CA GLY A 77 11.51 -7.86 2.15
C GLY A 77 10.53 -8.02 1.00
N LEU A 78 11.00 -8.28 -0.24
CA LEU A 78 10.10 -8.54 -1.36
C LEU A 78 9.35 -9.86 -1.17
N GLU A 79 10.05 -10.90 -0.71
CA GLU A 79 9.43 -12.19 -0.38
C GLU A 79 8.50 -12.07 0.84
N VAL A 80 8.89 -11.29 1.88
CA VAL A 80 7.99 -10.95 3.00
C VAL A 80 6.72 -10.30 2.48
N CYS A 81 6.85 -9.23 1.68
CA CYS A 81 5.71 -8.51 1.11
C CYS A 81 4.77 -9.45 0.34
N ARG A 82 5.32 -10.29 -0.53
CA ARG A 82 4.56 -11.27 -1.30
C ARG A 82 3.76 -12.22 -0.41
N ARG A 83 4.38 -12.75 0.66
CA ARG A 83 3.75 -13.69 1.60
C ARG A 83 2.64 -13.05 2.41
N ILE A 84 2.86 -11.85 2.95
CA ILE A 84 1.84 -11.17 3.75
C ILE A 84 0.66 -10.72 2.89
N GLN A 85 0.90 -10.20 1.69
CA GLN A 85 -0.16 -9.78 0.77
C GLN A 85 -1.00 -10.98 0.27
N ALA A 86 -0.41 -12.16 0.14
CA ALA A 86 -1.15 -13.38 -0.19
C ALA A 86 -2.06 -13.87 0.95
N GLN A 87 -1.72 -13.59 2.21
CA GLN A 87 -2.55 -13.95 3.37
C GLN A 87 -3.71 -12.98 3.57
N ARG A 88 -3.40 -11.68 3.60
CA ARG A 88 -4.36 -10.60 3.81
C ARG A 88 -3.81 -9.30 3.23
N PRO A 89 -4.58 -8.61 2.37
CA PRO A 89 -4.19 -7.28 1.90
C PRO A 89 -4.01 -6.31 3.08
N VAL A 90 -2.84 -5.68 3.15
CA VAL A 90 -2.46 -4.70 4.17
C VAL A 90 -1.59 -3.63 3.53
N PRO A 91 -1.68 -2.35 3.91
CA PRO A 91 -0.76 -1.34 3.42
C PRO A 91 0.70 -1.67 3.80
N VAL A 92 1.60 -1.57 2.83
CA VAL A 92 3.04 -1.79 3.01
C VAL A 92 3.80 -0.55 2.56
N LEU A 93 4.53 0.09 3.50
CA LEU A 93 5.54 1.09 3.21
C LEU A 93 6.90 0.40 3.14
N MET A 94 7.50 0.37 1.96
CA MET A 94 8.78 -0.29 1.74
C MET A 94 9.94 0.68 1.94
N LEU A 95 10.98 0.23 2.66
CA LEU A 95 12.23 0.97 2.82
C LEU A 95 13.27 0.35 1.88
N THR A 96 14.01 1.17 1.13
CA THR A 96 14.97 0.71 0.13
C THR A 96 16.26 1.52 0.15
N ALA A 97 17.39 0.94 -0.27
CA ALA A 97 18.61 1.67 -0.51
C ALA A 97 18.48 2.53 -1.80
N ARG A 98 19.24 3.62 -1.87
CA ARG A 98 19.11 4.68 -2.87
C ARG A 98 19.38 4.25 -4.33
N ASP A 99 20.07 3.14 -4.54
CA ASP A 99 20.67 2.80 -5.84
C ASP A 99 19.90 1.72 -6.63
N ASP A 100 18.77 1.22 -6.13
CA ASP A 100 18.05 0.12 -6.76
C ASP A 100 16.68 0.56 -7.34
N GLU A 101 16.73 1.27 -8.50
CA GLU A 101 15.51 1.51 -9.30
C GLU A 101 14.83 0.18 -9.70
N THR A 102 15.60 -0.89 -9.80
CA THR A 102 15.09 -2.23 -10.14
C THR A 102 14.30 -2.81 -8.97
N ASP A 103 14.79 -2.71 -7.74
CA ASP A 103 14.10 -3.18 -6.53
C ASP A 103 12.83 -2.38 -6.26
N LEU A 104 12.84 -1.09 -6.56
CA LEU A 104 11.67 -0.24 -6.52
C LEU A 104 10.54 -0.75 -7.43
N LEU A 105 10.86 -1.03 -8.69
CA LEU A 105 9.90 -1.53 -9.68
C LEU A 105 9.42 -2.94 -9.35
N VAL A 106 10.28 -3.76 -8.74
CA VAL A 106 9.94 -5.11 -8.28
C VAL A 106 9.09 -5.01 -7.01
N GLY A 107 9.45 -4.17 -6.03
CA GLY A 107 8.75 -4.01 -4.76
C GLY A 107 7.29 -3.56 -4.94
N LEU A 108 7.06 -2.56 -5.78
CA LEU A 108 5.70 -2.15 -6.16
C LEU A 108 4.97 -3.24 -6.95
N GLY A 109 5.73 -4.06 -7.70
CA GLY A 109 5.19 -5.20 -8.44
C GLY A 109 4.76 -6.38 -7.57
N VAL A 110 5.26 -6.51 -6.35
CA VAL A 110 4.89 -7.56 -5.38
C VAL A 110 3.85 -7.11 -4.37
N GLY A 111 3.41 -5.85 -4.42
CA GLY A 111 2.28 -5.38 -3.64
C GLY A 111 2.57 -4.36 -2.55
N ALA A 112 3.72 -3.69 -2.59
CA ALA A 112 3.95 -2.51 -1.76
C ALA A 112 3.04 -1.34 -2.21
N ASP A 113 2.56 -0.55 -1.26
CA ASP A 113 1.68 0.59 -1.53
C ASP A 113 2.45 1.90 -1.69
N ASP A 114 3.59 2.01 -1.04
CA ASP A 114 4.49 3.15 -1.10
C ASP A 114 5.93 2.71 -0.76
N TYR A 115 6.90 3.58 -1.05
CA TYR A 115 8.31 3.33 -0.74
C TYR A 115 9.03 4.59 -0.28
N MET A 116 10.10 4.38 0.49
CA MET A 116 11.04 5.42 0.90
C MET A 116 12.47 4.96 0.71
N THR A 117 13.33 5.86 0.20
CA THR A 117 14.76 5.58 0.06
C THR A 117 15.53 5.96 1.32
N LYS A 118 16.42 5.11 1.78
CA LYS A 118 17.41 5.41 2.83
C LYS A 118 18.51 6.32 2.27
N PRO A 119 18.96 7.38 3.00
CA PRO A 119 18.48 7.81 4.30
C PRO A 119 17.17 8.61 4.21
N PHE A 120 16.26 8.42 5.15
CA PHE A 120 14.95 9.08 5.20
C PHE A 120 14.75 9.89 6.49
N SER A 121 13.80 10.81 6.45
CA SER A 121 13.36 11.56 7.62
C SER A 121 12.30 10.76 8.40
N MET A 122 12.46 10.64 9.73
CA MET A 122 11.45 10.04 10.60
C MET A 122 10.10 10.78 10.54
N ARG A 123 10.12 12.09 10.28
CA ARG A 123 8.92 12.90 10.06
C ARG A 123 8.21 12.51 8.77
N GLU A 124 8.95 12.30 7.71
CA GLU A 124 8.40 11.85 6.42
C GLU A 124 7.82 10.45 6.52
N LEU A 125 8.54 9.51 7.16
CA LEU A 125 8.05 8.15 7.41
C LEU A 125 6.70 8.18 8.15
N ALA A 126 6.60 8.91 9.26
CA ALA A 126 5.36 9.03 10.02
C ALA A 126 4.21 9.64 9.18
N ALA A 127 4.52 10.65 8.36
CA ALA A 127 3.53 11.26 7.47
C ALA A 127 2.99 10.24 6.44
N ARG A 128 3.85 9.43 5.82
CA ARG A 128 3.48 8.39 4.86
C ARG A 128 2.65 7.28 5.50
N VAL A 129 3.03 6.81 6.70
CA VAL A 129 2.25 5.84 7.49
C VAL A 129 0.84 6.37 7.75
N ASN A 130 0.73 7.64 8.18
CA ASN A 130 -0.58 8.28 8.44
C ASN A 130 -1.43 8.37 7.15
N VAL A 131 -0.83 8.71 6.01
CA VAL A 131 -1.53 8.77 4.71
C VAL A 131 -2.08 7.40 4.33
N LEU A 132 -1.27 6.36 4.39
CA LEU A 132 -1.68 5.00 4.06
C LEU A 132 -2.82 4.50 4.95
N LEU A 133 -2.76 4.75 6.26
CA LEU A 133 -3.81 4.34 7.20
C LEU A 133 -5.12 5.13 7.00
N ARG A 134 -5.04 6.46 6.80
CA ARG A 134 -6.23 7.29 6.49
C ARG A 134 -6.93 6.82 5.22
N ARG A 135 -6.17 6.36 4.24
CA ARG A 135 -6.70 5.85 3.00
C ARG A 135 -7.54 4.59 3.22
N VAL A 136 -7.06 3.65 4.04
CA VAL A 136 -7.84 2.47 4.43
C VAL A 136 -9.14 2.88 5.14
N GLU A 137 -9.09 3.87 6.03
CA GLU A 137 -10.26 4.38 6.74
C GLU A 137 -11.28 5.01 5.79
N ARG A 138 -10.83 5.87 4.88
CA ARG A 138 -11.69 6.48 3.85
C ARG A 138 -12.37 5.41 3.00
N ALA A 139 -11.62 4.39 2.59
CA ALA A 139 -12.14 3.27 1.83
C ALA A 139 -13.20 2.47 2.60
N GLN A 140 -12.98 2.22 3.90
CA GLN A 140 -13.96 1.56 4.76
C GLN A 140 -15.21 2.43 5.01
N GLN A 141 -15.06 3.74 5.11
CA GLN A 141 -16.18 4.68 5.24
C GLN A 141 -17.00 4.75 3.94
N ALA A 142 -16.34 4.85 2.79
CA ALA A 142 -17.01 4.83 1.48
C ALA A 142 -17.81 3.55 1.25
N ALA A 143 -17.28 2.39 1.71
CA ALA A 143 -17.98 1.11 1.67
C ALA A 143 -19.27 1.07 2.52
N ARG A 144 -19.39 1.94 3.53
CA ARG A 144 -20.61 2.07 4.36
C ARG A 144 -21.67 2.99 3.76
N THR A 145 -21.32 3.74 2.72
CA THR A 145 -22.26 4.67 2.06
C THR A 145 -22.86 3.99 0.83
N PRO A 146 -24.20 3.77 0.75
CA PRO A 146 -24.83 2.99 -0.31
C PRO A 146 -24.74 3.59 -1.73
N ALA A 147 -24.13 4.77 -1.88
CA ALA A 147 -24.13 5.54 -3.12
C ALA A 147 -23.20 5.01 -4.23
N LEU A 148 -22.22 4.18 -3.90
CA LEU A 148 -21.29 3.58 -4.87
C LEU A 148 -21.54 2.07 -4.92
N GLY A 149 -22.49 1.66 -5.76
CA GLY A 149 -22.70 0.25 -6.10
C GLY A 149 -21.52 -0.35 -6.87
N SER A 150 -21.71 -1.52 -7.44
CA SER A 150 -20.74 -2.10 -8.37
C SER A 150 -20.75 -1.31 -9.69
N LEU A 151 -19.54 -0.97 -10.18
CA LEU A 151 -19.34 -0.47 -11.55
C LEU A 151 -19.01 -1.65 -12.46
N ARG A 152 -19.63 -1.68 -13.64
CA ARG A 152 -19.39 -2.74 -14.62
C ARG A 152 -18.99 -2.18 -15.98
N PHE A 153 -17.86 -2.66 -16.50
CA PHE A 153 -17.32 -2.32 -17.80
C PHE A 153 -17.07 -3.63 -18.57
N GLY A 154 -18.06 -4.10 -19.38
CA GLY A 154 -17.96 -5.40 -20.02
C GLY A 154 -17.75 -6.53 -19.01
N GLU A 155 -16.59 -7.19 -19.07
CA GLU A 155 -16.21 -8.29 -18.17
C GLU A 155 -15.60 -7.80 -16.82
N LEU A 156 -15.19 -6.53 -16.72
CA LEU A 156 -14.61 -5.97 -15.50
C LEU A 156 -15.73 -5.46 -14.60
N GLU A 157 -15.79 -5.98 -13.39
CA GLU A 157 -16.72 -5.56 -12.33
C GLU A 157 -15.93 -5.09 -11.11
N ILE A 158 -16.26 -3.90 -10.59
CA ILE A 158 -15.60 -3.26 -9.45
C ILE A 158 -16.66 -3.02 -8.37
N ASP A 159 -16.61 -3.77 -7.29
CA ASP A 159 -17.46 -3.60 -6.12
C ASP A 159 -16.75 -2.70 -5.10
N HIS A 160 -17.22 -1.45 -5.00
CA HIS A 160 -16.67 -0.47 -4.07
C HIS A 160 -16.98 -0.79 -2.60
N VAL A 161 -18.10 -1.45 -2.33
CA VAL A 161 -18.53 -1.79 -0.96
C VAL A 161 -17.67 -2.91 -0.41
N GLN A 162 -17.50 -3.99 -1.20
CA GLN A 162 -16.69 -5.13 -0.79
C GLN A 162 -15.20 -4.96 -1.12
N ARG A 163 -14.83 -3.90 -1.87
CA ARG A 163 -13.47 -3.68 -2.42
C ARG A 163 -12.98 -4.90 -3.19
N ARG A 164 -13.86 -5.46 -4.01
CA ARG A 164 -13.57 -6.63 -4.85
C ARG A 164 -13.59 -6.25 -6.31
N VAL A 165 -12.75 -6.92 -7.06
CA VAL A 165 -12.68 -6.80 -8.53
C VAL A 165 -12.86 -8.18 -9.13
N ARG A 166 -13.69 -8.28 -10.16
CA ARG A 166 -13.88 -9.49 -10.95
C ARG A 166 -13.60 -9.20 -12.42
N LEU A 167 -13.01 -10.17 -13.09
CA LEU A 167 -12.80 -10.14 -14.53
C LEU A 167 -13.37 -11.43 -15.14
N GLY A 168 -14.45 -11.31 -15.90
CA GLY A 168 -15.23 -12.46 -16.30
C GLY A 168 -15.79 -13.23 -15.11
N SER A 169 -15.44 -14.49 -14.98
CA SER A 169 -15.83 -15.36 -13.86
C SER A 169 -14.81 -15.42 -12.73
N GLY A 170 -13.65 -14.75 -12.86
CA GLY A 170 -12.55 -14.84 -11.90
C GLY A 170 -12.48 -13.63 -10.96
N ASP A 171 -12.18 -13.86 -9.68
CA ASP A 171 -11.82 -12.80 -8.74
C ASP A 171 -10.37 -12.34 -8.98
N VAL A 172 -10.15 -11.02 -8.96
CA VAL A 172 -8.83 -10.40 -9.11
C VAL A 172 -8.39 -9.83 -7.76
N HIS A 173 -7.32 -10.40 -7.20
CA HIS A 173 -6.76 -9.90 -5.94
C HIS A 173 -5.92 -8.65 -6.18
N LEU A 174 -6.41 -7.51 -5.70
CA LEU A 174 -5.72 -6.23 -5.73
C LEU A 174 -5.26 -5.85 -4.32
N THR A 175 -4.09 -5.18 -4.24
CA THR A 175 -3.69 -4.49 -3.02
C THR A 175 -4.59 -3.27 -2.77
N PRO A 176 -4.60 -2.69 -1.54
CA PRO A 176 -5.38 -1.48 -1.29
C PRO A 176 -5.13 -0.36 -2.29
N THR A 177 -3.85 -0.12 -2.66
CA THR A 177 -3.46 0.92 -3.63
C THR A 177 -3.88 0.60 -5.06
N GLU A 178 -3.71 -0.62 -5.49
CA GLU A 178 -4.16 -1.04 -6.83
C GLU A 178 -5.68 -0.90 -6.99
N PHE A 179 -6.44 -1.25 -5.93
CA PHE A 179 -7.89 -1.07 -5.93
C PHE A 179 -8.27 0.41 -6.04
N ASP A 180 -7.66 1.29 -5.23
CA ASP A 180 -7.98 2.72 -5.23
C ASP A 180 -7.57 3.38 -6.55
N LEU A 181 -6.46 2.97 -7.15
CA LEU A 181 -6.04 3.43 -8.47
C LEU A 181 -7.07 3.02 -9.55
N LEU A 182 -7.51 1.76 -9.53
CA LEU A 182 -8.54 1.29 -10.45
C LEU A 182 -9.87 2.02 -10.23
N ALA A 183 -10.29 2.20 -8.99
CA ALA A 183 -11.51 2.90 -8.61
C ALA A 183 -11.48 4.38 -9.06
N CYS A 184 -10.33 5.05 -8.88
CA CYS A 184 -10.13 6.43 -9.33
C CYS A 184 -10.26 6.54 -10.86
N LEU A 185 -9.63 5.65 -11.61
CA LEU A 185 -9.76 5.60 -13.07
C LEU A 185 -11.19 5.25 -13.53
N ALA A 186 -11.88 4.39 -12.79
CA ALA A 186 -13.23 3.95 -13.09
C ALA A 186 -14.31 4.99 -12.75
N ALA A 187 -14.02 5.93 -11.86
CA ALA A 187 -14.92 7.05 -11.54
C ALA A 187 -15.14 7.98 -12.75
N GLN A 188 -14.18 8.07 -13.65
CA GLN A 188 -14.25 8.88 -14.86
C GLN A 188 -13.77 8.06 -16.08
N PRO A 189 -14.56 7.07 -16.53
CA PRO A 189 -14.16 6.19 -17.62
C PRO A 189 -13.90 6.98 -18.89
N ARG A 190 -12.83 6.61 -19.60
CA ARG A 190 -12.29 7.26 -20.81
C ARG A 190 -11.65 8.64 -20.60
N ALA A 191 -11.89 9.32 -19.46
CA ALA A 191 -11.18 10.54 -19.14
C ALA A 191 -9.70 10.24 -18.86
N VAL A 192 -8.81 11.11 -19.32
CA VAL A 192 -7.39 10.99 -19.04
C VAL A 192 -7.12 11.72 -17.72
N LEU A 193 -6.69 10.99 -16.72
CA LEU A 193 -6.20 11.56 -15.46
C LEU A 193 -4.68 11.71 -15.55
N THR A 194 -4.17 12.88 -15.20
CA THR A 194 -2.71 13.10 -15.20
C THR A 194 -2.05 12.32 -14.07
N ARG A 195 -0.72 12.13 -14.14
CA ARG A 195 0.03 11.45 -13.07
C ARG A 195 -0.08 12.19 -11.75
N GLU A 196 -0.07 13.51 -11.80
CA GLU A 196 -0.21 14.39 -10.63
C GLU A 196 -1.62 14.28 -10.02
N GLN A 197 -2.67 14.23 -10.85
CA GLN A 197 -4.04 14.02 -10.38
C GLN A 197 -4.18 12.64 -9.71
N LEU A 198 -3.66 11.58 -10.35
CA LEU A 198 -3.67 10.24 -9.77
C LEU A 198 -2.87 10.19 -8.46
N LEU A 199 -1.72 10.88 -8.40
CA LEU A 199 -0.90 10.94 -7.21
C LEU A 199 -1.63 11.65 -6.06
N ALA A 200 -2.30 12.77 -6.34
CA ALA A 200 -3.09 13.51 -5.36
C ALA A 200 -4.29 12.69 -4.87
N GLU A 201 -5.07 12.10 -5.78
CA GLU A 201 -6.30 11.38 -5.44
C GLU A 201 -6.02 10.05 -4.72
N VAL A 202 -5.00 9.31 -5.17
CA VAL A 202 -4.71 7.96 -4.67
C VAL A 202 -3.71 7.99 -3.52
N TRP A 203 -2.71 8.86 -3.49
CA TRP A 203 -1.67 8.92 -2.46
C TRP A 203 -1.77 10.14 -1.53
N ASP A 204 -2.69 11.08 -1.79
CA ASP A 204 -2.80 12.34 -1.03
C ASP A 204 -1.49 13.17 -1.09
N TRP A 205 -0.76 13.06 -2.22
CA TRP A 205 0.50 13.76 -2.47
C TRP A 205 0.31 14.91 -3.44
N THR A 206 0.81 16.08 -3.07
CA THR A 206 0.72 17.30 -3.89
C THR A 206 2.01 17.63 -4.63
N ASP A 207 3.07 16.87 -4.38
CA ASP A 207 4.37 17.09 -5.00
C ASP A 207 4.62 16.04 -6.11
N ALA A 208 5.24 16.47 -7.21
CA ALA A 208 5.46 15.65 -8.42
C ALA A 208 6.58 14.61 -8.28
N SER A 209 7.27 14.51 -7.14
CA SER A 209 8.39 13.59 -6.94
C SER A 209 7.97 12.10 -7.01
N GLY A 210 6.69 11.82 -6.76
CA GLY A 210 6.12 10.47 -6.73
C GLY A 210 5.51 9.96 -8.03
N THR A 211 5.65 10.63 -9.16
CA THR A 211 4.98 10.23 -10.43
C THR A 211 5.39 8.84 -10.93
N ARG A 212 6.62 8.38 -10.64
CA ARG A 212 7.08 7.01 -10.93
C ARG A 212 6.30 5.95 -10.16
N THR A 213 5.82 6.27 -8.96
CA THR A 213 4.95 5.39 -8.15
C THR A 213 3.68 5.05 -8.91
N VAL A 214 3.05 6.05 -9.54
CA VAL A 214 1.85 5.84 -10.37
C VAL A 214 2.13 4.87 -11.53
N ASP A 215 3.22 5.09 -12.27
CA ASP A 215 3.58 4.24 -13.43
C ASP A 215 3.80 2.78 -13.02
N SER A 216 4.43 2.55 -11.88
CA SER A 216 4.70 1.22 -11.34
C SER A 216 3.42 0.50 -10.91
N HIS A 217 2.51 1.19 -10.22
CA HIS A 217 1.22 0.62 -9.83
C HIS A 217 0.31 0.37 -11.05
N VAL A 218 0.33 1.24 -12.06
CA VAL A 218 -0.35 0.98 -13.34
C VAL A 218 0.21 -0.27 -14.01
N LYS A 219 1.53 -0.45 -14.01
CA LYS A 219 2.17 -1.67 -14.55
C LYS A 219 1.75 -2.93 -13.78
N ALA A 220 1.70 -2.86 -12.44
CA ALA A 220 1.25 -3.97 -11.60
C ALA A 220 -0.23 -4.28 -11.82
N LEU A 221 -1.08 -3.26 -11.87
CA LEU A 221 -2.51 -3.39 -12.11
C LEU A 221 -2.79 -4.03 -13.49
N ARG A 222 -2.09 -3.58 -14.55
CA ARG A 222 -2.19 -4.16 -15.89
C ARG A 222 -1.85 -5.65 -15.96
N ARG A 223 -0.92 -6.12 -15.13
CA ARG A 223 -0.59 -7.56 -15.04
C ARG A 223 -1.75 -8.37 -14.47
N LYS A 224 -2.58 -7.77 -13.62
CA LYS A 224 -3.69 -8.45 -12.94
C LYS A 224 -4.99 -8.40 -13.72
N ILE A 225 -5.31 -7.24 -14.32
CA ILE A 225 -6.59 -7.07 -15.05
C ILE A 225 -6.43 -7.12 -16.58
N GLY A 226 -5.19 -7.14 -17.09
CA GLY A 226 -4.91 -7.04 -18.53
C GLY A 226 -4.54 -5.63 -18.99
N ALA A 227 -3.58 -5.55 -19.93
CA ALA A 227 -3.02 -4.27 -20.37
C ALA A 227 -4.02 -3.39 -21.15
N SER A 228 -5.00 -4.00 -21.80
CA SER A 228 -6.01 -3.32 -22.64
C SER A 228 -7.00 -2.48 -21.82
N TRP A 229 -7.13 -2.72 -20.52
CA TRP A 229 -8.04 -1.98 -19.65
C TRP A 229 -7.57 -0.58 -19.29
N ILE A 230 -6.28 -0.32 -19.38
CA ILE A 230 -5.72 1.00 -19.01
C ILE A 230 -4.90 1.52 -20.18
N ARG A 231 -5.38 2.58 -20.81
CA ARG A 231 -4.67 3.28 -21.89
C ARG A 231 -3.66 4.25 -21.31
N THR A 232 -2.45 4.30 -21.92
CA THR A 232 -1.47 5.35 -21.65
C THR A 232 -1.65 6.49 -22.64
N VAL A 233 -1.71 7.71 -22.13
CA VAL A 233 -1.54 8.93 -22.93
C VAL A 233 -0.16 9.47 -22.62
N HIS A 234 0.74 9.28 -23.61
CA HIS A 234 2.16 9.64 -23.43
C HIS A 234 2.32 11.10 -23.06
N GLY A 235 3.19 11.37 -22.08
CA GLY A 235 3.43 12.72 -21.56
C GLY A 235 2.31 13.30 -20.68
N VAL A 236 1.14 12.61 -20.56
CA VAL A 236 -0.02 13.09 -19.78
C VAL A 236 -0.34 12.17 -18.62
N GLY A 237 -0.87 10.98 -18.90
CA GLY A 237 -1.35 10.10 -17.84
C GLY A 237 -2.04 8.84 -18.34
N TYR A 238 -3.11 8.44 -17.66
CA TYR A 238 -3.80 7.18 -17.86
C TYR A 238 -5.32 7.35 -17.91
N ALA A 239 -5.98 6.44 -18.62
CA ALA A 239 -7.44 6.36 -18.68
C ALA A 239 -7.90 4.90 -18.60
N LEU A 240 -9.04 4.63 -17.96
CA LEU A 240 -9.70 3.35 -18.03
C LEU A 240 -10.42 3.24 -19.38
N GLU A 241 -10.18 2.18 -20.13
CA GLU A 241 -10.90 1.83 -21.35
C GLU A 241 -11.42 0.39 -21.28
N ALA A 242 -12.69 0.19 -21.65
CA ALA A 242 -13.15 -1.18 -21.90
C ALA A 242 -12.51 -1.68 -23.21
N PRO A 243 -11.94 -2.89 -23.24
CA PRO A 243 -11.52 -3.49 -24.50
C PRO A 243 -12.68 -3.51 -25.49
N LEU A 244 -12.40 -3.22 -26.75
CA LEU A 244 -13.38 -3.40 -27.82
C LEU A 244 -13.66 -4.90 -27.94
N SER A 245 -14.92 -5.27 -27.86
CA SER A 245 -15.43 -6.63 -28.06
C SER A 245 -15.18 -7.09 -29.48
#